data_b353fa93234f4d1c7b8e5f6f86b6257e
#
_entry.id   b353fa93234f4d1c7b8e5f6f86b6257e
#
_cell.length_a   1.000
_cell.length_b   1.000
_cell.length_c   1.000
_cell.angle_alpha   90.00
_cell.angle_beta   90.00
_cell.angle_gamma   90.00
#
_symmetry.space_group_name_H-M   'P 1'
#
loop_
_entity.id
_entity.type
_entity.pdbx_description
1 polymer ?
#
loop_
_entity_poly.entity_id
_entity_poly.type
_entity_poly.pdbx_seq_one_letter_code
_entity_poly.pdbx_strand_id
1 'polypeptide(L)'
;MTQAKAKFLSRSATQAPHPALPILGRNLRCWISVVIPTKDPFASEARDNALLVRKVMVSTLNQWHFAPFVWDERILVHTLSLILNPQLFVNGAWSFSEVDTAREPRAQMVSHDTTISVEEDGIIFRSAHHPLIIKAVSLSPHGYPQSFSLDKMARAAGDVEGSLGFSSPFLITTYLSKTSYEKGKSYAQLKSARAEQMSATEIARFIPTLQEEARDWRAAVQSFEHGEGLVQLSHQVMIFPPTENVTHEVQTAIGIFKKMSIELMQDHLMHL
;
A
#
# COMPACT_ATOMS: atom_id res chain seq x y z
N MET A 1 11.27 23.06 5.21
CA MET A 1 10.32 23.53 4.16
C MET A 1 9.92 24.95 4.47
N THR A 2 10.00 25.90 3.52
CA THR A 2 9.65 27.30 3.80
C THR A 2 8.13 27.43 4.03
N GLN A 3 7.72 28.33 4.91
CA GLN A 3 6.30 28.58 5.25
C GLN A 3 5.44 28.89 4.01
N ALA A 4 6.02 29.56 3.01
CA ALA A 4 5.36 29.83 1.73
C ALA A 4 5.04 28.56 0.94
N LYS A 5 5.95 27.58 0.92
CA LYS A 5 5.76 26.29 0.23
C LYS A 5 4.69 25.44 0.93
N ALA A 6 4.65 25.43 2.25
CA ALA A 6 3.61 24.75 3.03
C ALA A 6 2.22 25.35 2.75
N LYS A 7 2.13 26.69 2.70
CA LYS A 7 0.87 27.41 2.40
C LYS A 7 0.40 27.17 0.97
N PHE A 8 1.32 27.10 -0.01
CA PHE A 8 0.98 26.75 -1.39
C PHE A 8 0.42 25.33 -1.50
N LEU A 9 1.08 24.34 -0.89
CA LEU A 9 0.63 22.96 -0.90
C LEU A 9 -0.72 22.78 -0.19
N SER A 10 -0.95 23.47 0.93
CA SER A 10 -2.24 23.45 1.62
C SER A 10 -3.36 24.05 0.79
N ARG A 11 -3.11 25.16 0.09
CA ARG A 11 -4.09 25.78 -0.81
C ARG A 11 -4.39 24.90 -2.02
N SER A 12 -3.37 24.30 -2.63
CA SER A 12 -3.56 23.47 -3.82
C SER A 12 -4.35 22.19 -3.55
N ALA A 13 -4.47 21.77 -2.30
CA ALA A 13 -5.31 20.65 -1.91
C ALA A 13 -6.83 20.96 -1.94
N THR A 14 -7.20 22.23 -1.79
CA THR A 14 -8.60 22.67 -1.74
C THR A 14 -9.01 23.56 -2.91
N GLN A 15 -8.04 24.20 -3.56
CA GLN A 15 -8.27 25.10 -4.70
C GLN A 15 -7.29 24.77 -5.81
N ALA A 16 -7.80 24.66 -7.03
CA ALA A 16 -6.94 24.49 -8.20
C ALA A 16 -5.91 25.63 -8.28
N PRO A 17 -4.62 25.33 -8.44
CA PRO A 17 -3.56 26.34 -8.47
C PRO A 17 -3.64 27.28 -9.68
N HIS A 18 -4.33 26.85 -10.74
CA HIS A 18 -4.57 27.66 -11.93
C HIS A 18 -5.92 27.36 -12.56
N PRO A 19 -6.69 28.37 -13.01
CA PRO A 19 -8.02 28.16 -13.58
C PRO A 19 -8.06 27.24 -14.82
N ALA A 20 -6.98 27.25 -15.62
CA ALA A 20 -6.86 26.40 -16.80
C ALA A 20 -6.41 24.94 -16.48
N LEU A 21 -6.03 24.69 -15.23
CA LEU A 21 -5.63 23.37 -14.75
C LEU A 21 -6.44 23.04 -13.49
N PRO A 22 -7.67 22.56 -13.63
CA PRO A 22 -8.55 22.27 -12.49
C PRO A 22 -8.13 21.01 -11.73
N ILE A 23 -6.85 20.91 -11.41
CA ILE A 23 -6.24 19.80 -10.72
C ILE A 23 -6.00 20.21 -9.28
N LEU A 24 -6.51 19.44 -8.33
CA LEU A 24 -6.21 19.62 -6.92
C LEU A 24 -4.88 18.97 -6.58
N GLY A 25 -4.02 19.69 -5.86
CA GLY A 25 -2.79 19.15 -5.31
C GLY A 25 -3.11 18.13 -4.22
N ARG A 26 -2.46 16.96 -4.26
CA ARG A 26 -2.62 15.91 -3.24
C ARG A 26 -1.44 15.90 -2.30
N ASN A 27 -1.71 15.73 -1.02
CA ASN A 27 -0.69 15.53 -0.02
C ASN A 27 -0.36 14.03 0.07
N LEU A 28 0.47 13.56 -0.85
CA LEU A 28 0.92 12.16 -0.85
C LEU A 28 2.11 12.00 0.08
N ARG A 29 2.07 10.96 0.90
CA ARG A 29 3.16 10.53 1.77
C ARG A 29 3.52 9.10 1.41
N CYS A 30 4.81 8.85 1.20
CA CYS A 30 5.34 7.50 0.99
C CYS A 30 6.05 7.05 2.27
N TRP A 31 5.70 5.88 2.77
CA TRP A 31 6.33 5.26 3.93
C TRP A 31 7.02 3.98 3.51
N ILE A 32 8.18 3.75 4.05
CA ILE A 32 8.90 2.50 3.87
C ILE A 32 9.14 1.91 5.25
N SER A 33 8.61 0.72 5.49
CA SER A 33 8.87 -0.07 6.68
C SER A 33 9.61 -1.35 6.31
N VAL A 34 10.53 -1.75 7.17
CA VAL A 34 11.28 -3.02 7.00
C VAL A 34 11.02 -3.90 8.20
N VAL A 35 10.51 -5.08 7.94
CA VAL A 35 10.32 -6.10 8.97
C VAL A 35 11.57 -6.97 9.04
N ILE A 36 12.20 -7.01 10.20
CA ILE A 36 13.40 -7.82 10.46
C ILE A 36 12.98 -8.98 11.35
N PRO A 37 12.96 -10.21 10.83
CA PRO A 37 12.62 -11.38 11.65
C PRO A 37 13.66 -11.58 12.76
N THR A 38 13.21 -11.69 14.00
CA THR A 38 14.07 -11.99 15.15
C THR A 38 13.30 -12.87 16.15
N LYS A 39 14.04 -13.70 16.88
CA LYS A 39 13.46 -14.52 17.96
C LYS A 39 13.18 -13.69 19.20
N ASP A 40 14.04 -12.71 19.49
CA ASP A 40 13.91 -11.79 20.61
C ASP A 40 14.13 -10.36 20.11
N PRO A 41 13.06 -9.54 20.04
CA PRO A 41 13.16 -8.15 19.58
C PRO A 41 13.89 -7.24 20.56
N PHE A 42 14.10 -7.65 21.82
CA PHE A 42 14.78 -6.89 22.86
C PHE A 42 16.28 -7.21 22.96
N ALA A 43 16.73 -8.25 22.26
CA ALA A 43 18.16 -8.59 22.23
C ALA A 43 18.98 -7.44 21.59
N SER A 44 20.18 -7.20 22.12
CA SER A 44 21.10 -6.19 21.59
C SER A 44 21.42 -6.43 20.12
N GLU A 45 21.65 -7.69 19.72
CA GLU A 45 21.91 -8.08 18.33
C GLU A 45 20.76 -7.70 17.39
N ALA A 46 19.50 -7.90 17.81
CA ALA A 46 18.32 -7.51 17.02
C ALA A 46 18.27 -5.99 16.83
N ARG A 47 18.58 -5.22 17.87
CA ARG A 47 18.66 -3.77 17.83
C ARG A 47 19.77 -3.30 16.90
N ASP A 48 20.97 -3.87 17.01
CA ASP A 48 22.11 -3.49 16.18
C ASP A 48 21.86 -3.81 14.70
N ASN A 49 21.25 -4.94 14.41
CA ASN A 49 20.82 -5.29 13.05
C ASN A 49 19.77 -4.30 12.51
N ALA A 50 18.80 -3.92 13.32
CA ALA A 50 17.79 -2.92 12.93
C ALA A 50 18.44 -1.56 12.63
N LEU A 51 19.39 -1.11 13.45
CA LEU A 51 20.15 0.12 13.22
C LEU A 51 20.98 0.07 11.95
N LEU A 52 21.60 -1.07 11.65
CA LEU A 52 22.36 -1.30 10.41
C LEU A 52 21.46 -1.21 9.19
N VAL A 53 20.34 -1.95 9.19
CA VAL A 53 19.36 -1.94 8.08
C VAL A 53 18.83 -0.53 7.86
N ARG A 54 18.47 0.20 8.93
CA ARG A 54 18.04 1.60 8.83
C ARG A 54 19.11 2.47 8.18
N LYS A 55 20.36 2.35 8.59
CA LYS A 55 21.48 3.13 8.03
C LYS A 55 21.67 2.87 6.55
N VAL A 56 21.62 1.60 6.14
CA VAL A 56 21.73 1.20 4.73
C VAL A 56 20.58 1.78 3.92
N MET A 57 19.33 1.65 4.38
CA MET A 57 18.16 2.18 3.70
C MET A 57 18.22 3.69 3.52
N VAL A 58 18.54 4.43 4.57
CA VAL A 58 18.69 5.90 4.52
C VAL A 58 19.78 6.30 3.53
N SER A 59 20.93 5.60 3.56
CA SER A 59 22.03 5.86 2.62
C SER A 59 21.61 5.62 1.17
N THR A 60 20.92 4.49 0.89
CA THR A 60 20.45 4.16 -0.45
C THR A 60 19.44 5.18 -0.97
N LEU A 61 18.46 5.56 -0.15
CA LEU A 61 17.47 6.56 -0.53
C LEU A 61 18.10 7.94 -0.80
N ASN A 62 19.10 8.34 -0.01
CA ASN A 62 19.85 9.57 -0.26
C ASN A 62 20.64 9.52 -1.59
N GLN A 63 21.22 8.36 -1.96
CA GLN A 63 21.87 8.18 -3.25
C GLN A 63 20.90 8.35 -4.42
N TRP A 64 19.64 8.01 -4.22
CA TRP A 64 18.57 8.21 -5.21
C TRP A 64 17.91 9.60 -5.14
N HIS A 65 18.55 10.53 -4.44
CA HIS A 65 18.06 11.91 -4.24
C HIS A 65 16.73 12.04 -3.50
N PHE A 66 16.27 10.99 -2.82
CA PHE A 66 15.21 11.11 -1.84
C PHE A 66 15.79 11.73 -0.55
N ALA A 67 15.01 12.54 0.14
CA ALA A 67 15.35 13.04 1.46
C ALA A 67 14.53 12.28 2.53
N PRO A 68 14.95 11.06 2.90
CA PRO A 68 14.18 10.25 3.81
C PRO A 68 14.18 10.86 5.21
N PHE A 69 13.04 10.80 5.85
CA PHE A 69 12.87 11.19 7.23
C PHE A 69 12.60 9.95 8.07
N VAL A 70 13.42 9.71 9.08
CA VAL A 70 13.25 8.56 9.98
C VAL A 70 12.21 8.91 11.03
N TRP A 71 11.19 8.07 11.15
CA TRP A 71 10.15 8.26 12.14
C TRP A 71 10.66 7.95 13.55
N ASP A 72 10.26 8.79 14.47
CA ASP A 72 10.25 8.49 15.88
C ASP A 72 8.87 7.93 16.30
N GLU A 73 8.72 7.58 17.56
CA GLU A 73 7.47 7.04 18.10
C GLU A 73 6.30 8.04 18.00
N ARG A 74 6.58 9.35 18.11
CA ARG A 74 5.56 10.41 18.02
C ARG A 74 4.95 10.47 16.64
N ILE A 75 5.78 10.41 15.61
CA ILE A 75 5.33 10.44 14.22
C ILE A 75 4.59 9.15 13.86
N LEU A 76 5.06 8.01 14.37
CA LEU A 76 4.39 6.73 14.18
C LEU A 76 2.97 6.77 14.79
N VAL A 77 2.86 7.15 16.06
CA VAL A 77 1.56 7.25 16.75
C VAL A 77 0.65 8.24 16.03
N HIS A 78 1.17 9.42 15.68
CA HIS A 78 0.41 10.44 14.95
C HIS A 78 -0.10 9.92 13.61
N THR A 79 0.75 9.26 12.83
CA THR A 79 0.36 8.76 11.50
C THR A 79 -0.67 7.64 11.60
N LEU A 80 -0.47 6.69 12.51
CA LEU A 80 -1.45 5.63 12.72
C LEU A 80 -2.77 6.16 13.26
N SER A 81 -2.75 7.18 14.10
CA SER A 81 -3.97 7.79 14.59
C SER A 81 -4.77 8.51 13.50
N LEU A 82 -4.14 9.05 12.47
CA LEU A 82 -4.85 9.59 11.29
C LEU A 82 -5.61 8.49 10.53
N ILE A 83 -5.00 7.30 10.41
CA ILE A 83 -5.61 6.16 9.72
C ILE A 83 -6.75 5.56 10.55
N LEU A 84 -6.60 5.54 11.87
CA LEU A 84 -7.58 4.94 12.78
C LEU A 84 -8.72 5.89 13.19
N ASN A 85 -8.65 7.16 12.80
CA ASN A 85 -9.73 8.13 13.03
C ASN A 85 -10.02 8.94 11.74
N PRO A 86 -10.30 8.28 10.61
CA PRO A 86 -10.43 8.95 9.33
C PRO A 86 -11.60 9.94 9.30
N GLN A 87 -12.68 9.69 10.04
CA GLN A 87 -13.83 10.58 10.16
C GLN A 87 -13.49 11.93 10.82
N LEU A 88 -12.54 11.95 11.75
CA LEU A 88 -12.08 13.19 12.39
C LEU A 88 -11.12 13.95 11.47
N PHE A 89 -10.28 13.24 10.74
CA PHE A 89 -9.33 13.83 9.81
C PHE A 89 -10.02 14.52 8.64
N VAL A 90 -11.00 13.87 8.00
CA VAL A 90 -11.73 14.41 6.84
C VAL A 90 -12.51 15.67 7.22
N ASN A 91 -13.04 15.73 8.43
CA ASN A 91 -13.76 16.90 8.94
C ASN A 91 -12.87 18.04 9.43
N GLY A 92 -11.54 17.87 9.42
CA GLY A 92 -10.63 18.86 9.99
C GLY A 92 -10.73 19.00 11.52
N ALA A 93 -11.45 18.10 12.18
CA ALA A 93 -11.62 18.08 13.64
C ALA A 93 -10.48 17.36 14.36
N TRP A 94 -9.56 16.80 13.60
CA TRP A 94 -8.39 16.11 14.16
C TRP A 94 -7.43 17.11 14.82
N SER A 95 -7.22 16.96 16.12
CA SER A 95 -6.15 17.61 16.85
C SER A 95 -5.21 16.55 17.43
N PHE A 96 -3.93 16.69 17.17
CA PHE A 96 -2.92 15.81 17.75
C PHE A 96 -2.55 16.29 19.15
N SER A 97 -2.74 15.43 20.14
CA SER A 97 -2.15 15.63 21.47
C SER A 97 -0.71 15.11 21.49
N GLU A 98 0.14 15.68 22.31
CA GLU A 98 1.49 15.14 22.51
C GLU A 98 1.42 13.68 22.95
N VAL A 99 2.35 12.87 22.41
CA VAL A 99 2.45 11.45 22.78
C VAL A 99 2.97 11.36 24.21
N ASP A 100 2.19 10.71 25.05
CA ASP A 100 2.58 10.37 26.41
C ASP A 100 3.40 9.06 26.40
N THR A 101 4.69 9.17 26.64
CA THR A 101 5.60 8.02 26.65
C THR A 101 5.34 7.04 27.80
N ALA A 102 4.57 7.43 28.82
CA ALA A 102 4.17 6.56 29.93
C ALA A 102 2.93 5.70 29.61
N ARG A 103 2.22 5.99 28.51
CA ARG A 103 1.03 5.25 28.10
C ARG A 103 1.33 4.33 26.92
N GLU A 104 0.62 3.22 26.82
CA GLU A 104 0.72 2.33 25.67
C GLU A 104 0.40 3.07 24.37
N PRO A 105 1.23 2.95 23.30
CA PRO A 105 1.01 3.60 22.03
C PRO A 105 -0.39 3.35 21.44
N ARG A 106 -0.89 2.11 21.50
CA ARG A 106 -2.21 1.75 20.96
C ARG A 106 -3.36 2.50 21.64
N ALA A 107 -3.23 2.82 22.93
CA ALA A 107 -4.24 3.56 23.68
C ALA A 107 -4.29 5.05 23.31
N GLN A 108 -3.32 5.53 22.52
CA GLN A 108 -3.21 6.90 22.07
C GLN A 108 -3.53 7.05 20.58
N MET A 109 -3.66 5.93 19.84
CA MET A 109 -3.92 5.95 18.38
C MET A 109 -5.39 6.10 18.06
N VAL A 110 -6.29 5.60 18.90
CA VAL A 110 -7.74 5.69 18.68
C VAL A 110 -8.31 6.75 19.62
N SER A 111 -9.05 7.70 19.08
CA SER A 111 -9.75 8.71 19.88
C SER A 111 -10.84 8.05 20.73
N HIS A 112 -11.07 8.59 21.92
CA HIS A 112 -12.17 8.14 22.81
C HIS A 112 -13.55 8.25 22.14
N ASP A 113 -13.70 9.18 21.21
CA ASP A 113 -14.93 9.38 20.45
C ASP A 113 -15.09 8.41 19.28
N THR A 114 -14.03 7.67 18.92
CA THR A 114 -14.05 6.81 17.74
C THR A 114 -14.57 5.43 18.10
N THR A 115 -15.65 5.04 17.45
CA THR A 115 -16.15 3.66 17.47
C THR A 115 -15.79 3.00 16.14
N ILE A 116 -15.12 1.85 16.24
CA ILE A 116 -14.72 1.03 15.09
C ILE A 116 -15.57 -0.23 15.10
N SER A 117 -16.29 -0.47 14.00
CA SER A 117 -17.05 -1.71 13.79
C SER A 117 -16.61 -2.40 12.50
N VAL A 118 -16.42 -3.72 12.59
CA VAL A 118 -16.04 -4.54 11.43
C VAL A 118 -17.32 -5.11 10.82
N GLU A 119 -17.49 -4.90 9.52
CA GLU A 119 -18.55 -5.48 8.71
C GLU A 119 -17.96 -6.46 7.69
N GLU A 120 -18.81 -7.23 7.02
CA GLU A 120 -18.38 -8.21 6.01
C GLU A 120 -17.52 -7.59 4.90
N ASP A 121 -17.86 -6.39 4.49
CA ASP A 121 -17.28 -5.70 3.31
C ASP A 121 -16.47 -4.46 3.68
N GLY A 122 -16.12 -4.27 4.96
CA GLY A 122 -15.28 -3.15 5.37
C GLY A 122 -15.29 -2.85 6.87
N ILE A 123 -14.62 -1.78 7.23
CA ILE A 123 -14.51 -1.29 8.59
C ILE A 123 -15.17 0.08 8.68
N ILE A 124 -16.12 0.23 9.59
CA ILE A 124 -16.84 1.49 9.80
C ILE A 124 -16.25 2.25 10.97
N PHE A 125 -15.97 3.53 10.72
CA PHE A 125 -15.51 4.50 11.71
C PHE A 125 -16.60 5.53 11.97
N ARG A 126 -17.01 5.66 13.23
CA ARG A 126 -18.01 6.62 13.70
C ARG A 126 -17.44 7.44 14.84
N SER A 127 -17.96 8.66 15.00
CA SER A 127 -17.69 9.48 16.18
C SER A 127 -19.00 9.89 16.82
N ALA A 128 -19.02 9.95 18.15
CA ALA A 128 -20.21 10.39 18.89
C ALA A 128 -20.57 11.88 18.61
N HIS A 129 -19.57 12.69 18.28
CA HIS A 129 -19.71 14.13 18.12
C HIS A 129 -19.67 14.61 16.66
N HIS A 130 -19.43 13.69 15.71
CA HIS A 130 -19.37 14.05 14.29
C HIS A 130 -20.31 13.16 13.46
N PRO A 131 -21.16 13.77 12.61
CA PRO A 131 -22.14 13.02 11.83
C PRO A 131 -21.52 12.19 10.69
N LEU A 132 -20.27 12.49 10.30
CA LEU A 132 -19.62 11.81 9.19
C LEU A 132 -19.23 10.39 9.59
N ILE A 133 -19.72 9.44 8.83
CA ILE A 133 -19.38 8.02 8.95
C ILE A 133 -18.49 7.64 7.78
N ILE A 134 -17.32 7.11 8.08
CA ILE A 134 -16.37 6.62 7.07
C ILE A 134 -16.40 5.09 7.05
N LYS A 135 -16.41 4.52 5.86
CA LYS A 135 -16.25 3.09 5.65
C LYS A 135 -14.92 2.83 4.94
N ALA A 136 -13.96 2.24 5.64
CA ALA A 136 -12.75 1.75 5.00
C ALA A 136 -13.04 0.47 4.26
N VAL A 137 -12.70 0.43 2.96
CA VAL A 137 -12.86 -0.73 2.09
C VAL A 137 -11.50 -1.16 1.59
N SER A 138 -11.21 -2.43 1.71
CA SER A 138 -9.99 -3.06 1.19
C SER A 138 -10.25 -3.66 -0.18
N LEU A 139 -9.27 -3.49 -1.07
CA LEU A 139 -9.26 -4.02 -2.43
C LEU A 139 -7.90 -4.68 -2.67
N SER A 140 -7.92 -5.91 -3.13
CA SER A 140 -6.71 -6.67 -3.47
C SER A 140 -6.65 -6.98 -4.96
N PRO A 141 -5.44 -7.02 -5.56
CA PRO A 141 -5.27 -7.43 -6.93
C PRO A 141 -5.61 -8.91 -7.11
N HIS A 142 -6.47 -9.21 -8.07
CA HIS A 142 -6.76 -10.56 -8.51
C HIS A 142 -5.86 -11.00 -9.68
N GLY A 143 -5.31 -10.02 -10.40
CA GLY A 143 -4.37 -10.25 -11.50
C GLY A 143 -3.39 -9.11 -11.68
N TYR A 144 -2.20 -9.43 -12.16
CA TYR A 144 -1.14 -8.49 -12.49
C TYR A 144 -0.83 -8.51 -13.97
N PRO A 145 -0.42 -7.38 -14.57
CA PRO A 145 0.06 -7.37 -15.95
C PRO A 145 1.40 -8.12 -16.05
N GLN A 146 1.69 -8.66 -17.24
CA GLN A 146 2.98 -9.33 -17.51
C GLN A 146 4.20 -8.42 -17.27
N SER A 147 4.04 -7.12 -17.47
CA SER A 147 5.06 -6.12 -17.15
C SER A 147 4.52 -5.10 -16.16
N PHE A 148 5.24 -4.89 -15.09
CA PHE A 148 4.92 -3.93 -14.05
C PHE A 148 5.99 -2.84 -14.01
N SER A 149 5.58 -1.58 -13.95
CA SER A 149 6.49 -0.45 -13.75
C SER A 149 6.00 0.44 -12.61
N LEU A 150 6.94 1.02 -11.86
CA LEU A 150 6.63 1.99 -10.81
C LEU A 150 5.91 3.22 -11.35
N ASP A 151 6.13 3.59 -12.62
CA ASP A 151 5.41 4.68 -13.30
C ASP A 151 3.90 4.41 -13.34
N LYS A 152 3.50 3.17 -13.62
CA LYS A 152 2.09 2.79 -13.56
C LYS A 152 1.49 2.97 -12.16
N MET A 153 2.25 2.64 -11.11
CA MET A 153 1.80 2.85 -9.73
C MET A 153 1.71 4.33 -9.34
N ALA A 154 2.62 5.16 -9.82
CA ALA A 154 2.55 6.59 -9.60
C ALA A 154 1.26 7.20 -10.19
N ARG A 155 0.81 6.69 -11.32
CA ARG A 155 -0.46 7.10 -11.95
C ARG A 155 -1.69 6.70 -11.14
N ALA A 156 -1.63 5.61 -10.37
CA ALA A 156 -2.71 5.23 -9.46
C ALA A 156 -3.00 6.30 -8.40
N ALA A 157 -1.96 6.98 -7.93
CA ALA A 157 -2.09 8.05 -6.94
C ALA A 157 -2.74 9.33 -7.49
N GLY A 158 -2.84 9.48 -8.79
CA GLY A 158 -3.50 10.60 -9.46
C GLY A 158 -2.87 10.87 -10.82
N ASP A 159 -3.61 10.59 -11.87
CA ASP A 159 -3.23 10.96 -13.22
C ASP A 159 -3.48 12.44 -13.44
N VAL A 160 -2.43 13.20 -13.77
CA VAL A 160 -2.51 14.64 -14.05
C VAL A 160 -3.36 14.92 -15.28
N GLU A 161 -3.41 13.98 -16.22
CA GLU A 161 -4.15 14.10 -17.47
C GLU A 161 -5.52 13.41 -17.41
N GLY A 162 -5.79 12.65 -16.35
CA GLY A 162 -6.97 11.80 -16.22
C GLY A 162 -8.09 12.42 -15.40
N SER A 163 -9.32 12.20 -15.85
CA SER A 163 -10.54 12.53 -15.10
C SER A 163 -10.79 11.60 -13.92
N LEU A 164 -9.98 10.54 -13.76
CA LEU A 164 -10.10 9.55 -12.69
C LEU A 164 -9.01 9.77 -11.65
N GLY A 165 -9.41 10.08 -10.45
CA GLY A 165 -8.55 10.16 -9.28
C GLY A 165 -9.36 9.78 -8.05
N PHE A 166 -8.70 9.30 -7.00
CA PHE A 166 -9.37 9.09 -5.72
C PHE A 166 -9.90 10.42 -5.19
N SER A 167 -11.19 10.52 -4.89
CA SER A 167 -11.77 11.69 -4.22
C SER A 167 -11.71 11.55 -2.69
N SER A 168 -11.69 10.32 -2.20
CA SER A 168 -11.55 9.99 -0.78
C SER A 168 -10.09 9.76 -0.38
N PRO A 169 -9.74 9.86 0.90
CA PRO A 169 -8.44 9.42 1.39
C PRO A 169 -8.20 7.96 1.05
N PHE A 170 -6.96 7.63 0.77
CA PHE A 170 -6.58 6.25 0.41
C PHE A 170 -5.20 5.87 0.94
N LEU A 171 -4.98 4.57 1.04
CA LEU A 171 -3.70 3.95 1.40
C LEU A 171 -3.40 2.85 0.38
N ILE A 172 -2.26 2.93 -0.29
CA ILE A 172 -1.74 1.85 -1.15
C ILE A 172 -0.56 1.22 -0.43
N THR A 173 -0.70 -0.04 -0.05
CA THR A 173 0.36 -0.80 0.59
C THR A 173 0.98 -1.73 -0.42
N THR A 174 2.30 -1.70 -0.53
CA THR A 174 3.09 -2.64 -1.33
C THR A 174 3.95 -3.46 -0.40
N TYR A 175 3.74 -4.74 -0.36
CA TYR A 175 4.52 -5.67 0.42
C TYR A 175 5.50 -6.42 -0.48
N LEU A 176 6.77 -6.38 -0.12
CA LEU A 176 7.86 -7.08 -0.80
C LEU A 176 8.47 -8.09 0.17
N SER A 177 8.47 -9.35 -0.19
CA SER A 177 9.06 -10.42 0.59
C SER A 177 10.08 -11.19 -0.26
N LYS A 178 11.30 -11.29 0.22
CA LYS A 178 12.35 -12.09 -0.42
C LYS A 178 12.33 -13.51 0.15
N THR A 179 12.10 -14.48 -0.71
CA THR A 179 12.26 -15.89 -0.36
C THR A 179 13.73 -16.23 -0.28
N SER A 180 14.16 -17.13 0.64
CA SER A 180 15.52 -17.61 0.66
C SER A 180 15.88 -18.28 -0.69
N TYR A 181 17.11 -18.11 -1.15
CA TYR A 181 17.56 -18.57 -2.46
C TYR A 181 17.23 -20.06 -2.71
N GLU A 182 17.59 -20.92 -1.77
CA GLU A 182 17.37 -22.37 -1.90
C GLU A 182 15.88 -22.75 -1.97
N LYS A 183 15.06 -22.15 -1.10
CA LYS A 183 13.60 -22.39 -1.13
C LYS A 183 12.98 -21.85 -2.40
N GLY A 184 13.39 -20.66 -2.82
CA GLY A 184 12.89 -20.04 -4.05
C GLY A 184 13.25 -20.86 -5.29
N LYS A 185 14.50 -21.32 -5.38
CA LYS A 185 14.99 -22.17 -6.48
C LYS A 185 14.21 -23.49 -6.55
N SER A 186 14.11 -24.20 -5.43
CA SER A 186 13.36 -25.46 -5.36
C SER A 186 11.89 -25.27 -5.72
N TYR A 187 11.26 -24.18 -5.27
CA TYR A 187 9.90 -23.84 -5.61
C TYR A 187 9.73 -23.55 -7.11
N ALA A 188 10.63 -22.76 -7.70
CA ALA A 188 10.59 -22.45 -9.13
C ALA A 188 10.77 -23.70 -9.99
N GLN A 189 11.71 -24.59 -9.63
CA GLN A 189 11.92 -25.85 -10.32
C GLN A 189 10.68 -26.74 -10.28
N LEU A 190 10.06 -26.89 -9.10
CA LEU A 190 8.84 -27.69 -8.96
C LEU A 190 7.68 -27.12 -9.81
N LYS A 191 7.51 -25.80 -9.77
CA LYS A 191 6.48 -25.10 -10.56
C LYS A 191 6.74 -25.22 -12.05
N SER A 192 7.98 -25.04 -12.50
CA SER A 192 8.37 -25.20 -13.90
C SER A 192 8.06 -26.62 -14.41
N ALA A 193 8.48 -27.65 -13.68
CA ALA A 193 8.19 -29.03 -14.06
C ALA A 193 6.68 -29.32 -14.17
N ARG A 194 5.90 -28.82 -13.21
CA ARG A 194 4.43 -28.96 -13.23
C ARG A 194 3.80 -28.21 -14.39
N ALA A 195 4.20 -26.95 -14.62
CA ALA A 195 3.67 -26.14 -15.71
C ALA A 195 4.03 -26.73 -17.09
N GLU A 196 5.25 -27.25 -17.24
CA GLU A 196 5.67 -27.97 -18.45
C GLU A 196 4.81 -29.22 -18.70
N GLN A 197 4.58 -30.03 -17.67
CA GLN A 197 3.72 -31.20 -17.76
C GLN A 197 2.29 -30.81 -18.18
N MET A 198 1.73 -29.76 -17.60
CA MET A 198 0.39 -29.26 -17.96
C MET A 198 0.36 -28.68 -19.37
N SER A 199 1.38 -27.96 -19.81
CA SER A 199 1.47 -27.38 -21.14
C SER A 199 1.64 -28.43 -22.27
N ALA A 200 2.11 -29.62 -21.91
CA ALA A 200 2.24 -30.75 -22.86
C ALA A 200 0.93 -31.52 -23.08
N THR A 201 -0.13 -31.22 -22.32
CA THR A 201 -1.43 -31.88 -22.47
C THR A 201 -2.19 -31.35 -23.69
N GLU A 202 -3.11 -32.16 -24.24
CA GLU A 202 -3.97 -31.73 -25.35
C GLU A 202 -4.86 -30.53 -24.97
N ILE A 203 -5.25 -30.42 -23.69
CA ILE A 203 -6.05 -29.32 -23.14
C ILE A 203 -5.30 -27.98 -23.26
N ALA A 204 -3.97 -27.98 -23.21
CA ALA A 204 -3.16 -26.76 -23.32
C ALA A 204 -3.32 -26.06 -24.68
N ARG A 205 -3.78 -26.74 -25.71
CA ARG A 205 -4.12 -26.12 -27.02
C ARG A 205 -5.29 -25.18 -26.94
N PHE A 206 -6.19 -25.41 -25.98
CA PHE A 206 -7.38 -24.58 -25.76
C PHE A 206 -7.20 -23.53 -24.65
N ILE A 207 -6.12 -23.63 -23.88
CA ILE A 207 -5.83 -22.74 -22.74
C ILE A 207 -4.43 -22.13 -22.94
N PRO A 208 -4.30 -21.01 -23.68
CA PRO A 208 -3.02 -20.37 -23.97
C PRO A 208 -2.21 -20.02 -22.72
N THR A 209 -2.90 -19.69 -21.61
CA THR A 209 -2.27 -19.31 -20.34
C THR A 209 -1.37 -20.41 -19.75
N LEU A 210 -1.63 -21.70 -20.04
CA LEU A 210 -0.79 -22.79 -19.58
C LEU A 210 0.59 -22.78 -20.24
N GLN A 211 0.66 -22.36 -21.50
CA GLN A 211 1.95 -22.24 -22.20
C GLN A 211 2.72 -21.02 -21.72
N GLU A 212 2.03 -19.92 -21.43
CA GLU A 212 2.63 -18.71 -20.85
C GLU A 212 3.18 -19.01 -19.45
N GLU A 213 2.41 -19.69 -18.59
CA GLU A 213 2.85 -20.09 -17.26
C GLU A 213 4.10 -20.97 -17.31
N ALA A 214 4.16 -21.94 -18.23
CA ALA A 214 5.34 -22.79 -18.41
C ALA A 214 6.58 -21.99 -18.84
N ARG A 215 6.40 -21.00 -19.71
CA ARG A 215 7.47 -20.10 -20.14
C ARG A 215 7.98 -19.24 -19.00
N ASP A 216 7.06 -18.65 -18.22
CA ASP A 216 7.39 -17.75 -17.12
C ASP A 216 8.14 -18.49 -16.00
N TRP A 217 7.69 -19.69 -15.64
CA TRP A 217 8.41 -20.50 -14.64
C TRP A 217 9.78 -20.98 -15.13
N ARG A 218 9.93 -21.27 -16.42
CA ARG A 218 11.24 -21.58 -17.01
C ARG A 218 12.18 -20.38 -16.94
N ALA A 219 11.69 -19.17 -17.25
CA ALA A 219 12.46 -17.95 -17.10
C ALA A 219 12.87 -17.71 -15.63
N ALA A 220 11.97 -17.98 -14.68
CA ALA A 220 12.29 -17.88 -13.25
C ALA A 220 13.42 -18.87 -12.84
N VAL A 221 13.41 -20.10 -13.33
CA VAL A 221 14.51 -21.05 -13.08
C VAL A 221 15.82 -20.54 -13.65
N GLN A 222 15.81 -20.00 -14.87
CA GLN A 222 17.01 -19.42 -15.50
C GLN A 222 17.56 -18.23 -14.70
N SER A 223 16.68 -17.35 -14.17
CA SER A 223 17.09 -16.24 -13.30
C SER A 223 17.85 -16.73 -12.06
N PHE A 224 17.45 -17.85 -11.46
CA PHE A 224 18.20 -18.44 -10.36
C PHE A 224 19.60 -18.92 -10.77
N GLU A 225 19.76 -19.42 -11.99
CA GLU A 225 21.08 -19.81 -12.51
C GLU A 225 22.03 -18.62 -12.68
N HIS A 226 21.48 -17.44 -12.91
CA HIS A 226 22.23 -16.17 -12.96
C HIS A 226 22.42 -15.50 -11.59
N GLY A 227 22.02 -16.17 -10.50
CA GLY A 227 22.19 -15.66 -9.13
C GLY A 227 21.11 -14.69 -8.68
N GLU A 228 20.04 -14.53 -9.45
CA GLU A 228 18.87 -13.74 -9.07
C GLU A 228 18.00 -14.50 -8.07
N GLY A 229 17.01 -13.84 -7.50
CA GLY A 229 16.09 -14.45 -6.54
C GLY A 229 14.65 -14.08 -6.81
N LEU A 230 13.73 -14.86 -6.26
CA LEU A 230 12.31 -14.54 -6.30
C LEU A 230 11.95 -13.53 -5.19
N VAL A 231 11.21 -12.52 -5.60
CA VAL A 231 10.55 -11.59 -4.70
C VAL A 231 9.04 -11.76 -4.85
N GLN A 232 8.39 -12.02 -3.74
CA GLN A 232 6.94 -12.01 -3.68
C GLN A 232 6.47 -10.55 -3.54
N LEU A 233 5.63 -10.14 -4.47
CA LEU A 233 5.00 -8.83 -4.48
C LEU A 233 3.52 -8.99 -4.14
N SER A 234 3.02 -8.15 -3.25
CA SER A 234 1.60 -8.04 -2.93
C SER A 234 1.22 -6.57 -2.80
N HIS A 235 0.07 -6.21 -3.34
CA HIS A 235 -0.52 -4.88 -3.18
C HIS A 235 -1.85 -4.97 -2.46
N GLN A 236 -2.15 -3.95 -1.71
CA GLN A 236 -3.46 -3.73 -1.10
C GLN A 236 -3.81 -2.25 -1.24
N VAL A 237 -5.02 -1.98 -1.63
CA VAL A 237 -5.57 -0.63 -1.75
C VAL A 237 -6.69 -0.51 -0.73
N MET A 238 -6.56 0.45 0.17
CA MET A 238 -7.59 0.78 1.14
C MET A 238 -8.09 2.20 0.86
N ILE A 239 -9.38 2.35 0.73
CA ILE A 239 -10.04 3.65 0.51
C ILE A 239 -10.94 3.96 1.70
N PHE A 240 -11.11 5.24 2.02
CA PHE A 240 -11.85 5.73 3.19
C PHE A 240 -12.97 6.70 2.77
N PRO A 241 -13.95 6.25 1.98
CA PRO A 241 -15.06 7.08 1.59
C PRO A 241 -16.08 7.28 2.72
N PRO A 242 -16.87 8.38 2.67
CA PRO A 242 -18.14 8.45 3.36
C PRO A 242 -19.05 7.29 2.96
N THR A 243 -19.85 6.77 3.89
CA THR A 243 -20.71 5.59 3.66
C THR A 243 -21.65 5.73 2.47
N GLU A 244 -22.10 6.93 2.17
CA GLU A 244 -22.99 7.26 1.03
C GLU A 244 -22.28 7.12 -0.34
N ASN A 245 -20.94 7.22 -0.36
CA ASN A 245 -20.15 7.23 -1.60
C ASN A 245 -19.36 5.94 -1.85
N VAL A 246 -19.49 4.93 -0.99
CA VAL A 246 -18.68 3.70 -1.02
C VAL A 246 -18.68 3.04 -2.40
N THR A 247 -19.86 2.79 -2.97
CA THR A 247 -19.97 2.11 -4.26
C THR A 247 -19.28 2.88 -5.38
N HIS A 248 -19.44 4.20 -5.40
CA HIS A 248 -18.79 5.07 -6.39
C HIS A 248 -17.27 5.03 -6.27
N GLU A 249 -16.75 5.17 -5.06
CA GLU A 249 -15.31 5.18 -4.81
C GLU A 249 -14.65 3.83 -5.09
N VAL A 250 -15.32 2.71 -4.76
CA VAL A 250 -14.86 1.36 -5.11
C VAL A 250 -14.76 1.21 -6.63
N GLN A 251 -15.77 1.60 -7.38
CA GLN A 251 -15.75 1.53 -8.85
C GLN A 251 -14.67 2.46 -9.44
N THR A 252 -14.47 3.63 -8.86
CA THR A 252 -13.39 4.54 -9.25
C THR A 252 -12.03 3.91 -9.04
N ALA A 253 -11.78 3.29 -7.86
CA ALA A 253 -10.54 2.59 -7.57
C ALA A 253 -10.27 1.45 -8.56
N ILE A 254 -11.27 0.62 -8.82
CA ILE A 254 -11.20 -0.46 -9.82
C ILE A 254 -10.87 0.11 -11.20
N GLY A 255 -11.53 1.21 -11.60
CA GLY A 255 -11.29 1.88 -12.88
C GLY A 255 -9.87 2.44 -13.04
N ILE A 256 -9.31 3.03 -11.97
CA ILE A 256 -7.93 3.53 -11.95
C ILE A 256 -6.95 2.38 -12.17
N PHE A 257 -7.08 1.29 -11.42
CA PHE A 257 -6.18 0.15 -11.50
C PHE A 257 -6.34 -0.65 -12.81
N LYS A 258 -7.55 -0.74 -13.35
CA LYS A 258 -7.80 -1.36 -14.65
C LYS A 258 -7.03 -0.67 -15.79
N LYS A 259 -6.85 0.66 -15.75
CA LYS A 259 -6.00 1.38 -16.71
C LYS A 259 -4.53 0.93 -16.65
N MET A 260 -4.10 0.37 -15.53
CA MET A 260 -2.76 -0.19 -15.35
C MET A 260 -2.69 -1.69 -15.63
N SER A 261 -3.78 -2.27 -16.14
CA SER A 261 -3.94 -3.72 -16.34
C SER A 261 -3.83 -4.53 -15.03
N ILE A 262 -4.26 -3.93 -13.92
CA ILE A 262 -4.38 -4.59 -12.62
C ILE A 262 -5.88 -4.71 -12.33
N GLU A 263 -6.33 -5.93 -12.12
CA GLU A 263 -7.72 -6.19 -11.72
C GLU A 263 -7.81 -6.17 -10.20
N LEU A 264 -8.60 -5.24 -9.66
CA LEU A 264 -8.89 -5.18 -8.23
C LEU A 264 -10.22 -5.86 -7.93
N MET A 265 -10.24 -6.61 -6.84
CA MET A 265 -11.45 -7.14 -6.22
C MET A 265 -11.59 -6.61 -4.80
N GLN A 266 -12.82 -6.38 -4.37
CA GLN A 266 -13.10 -6.01 -3.01
C GLN A 266 -12.91 -7.22 -2.09
N ASP A 267 -12.18 -7.01 -0.99
CA ASP A 267 -11.97 -8.04 0.01
C ASP A 267 -13.20 -8.17 0.91
N HIS A 268 -13.57 -9.40 1.22
CA HIS A 268 -14.58 -9.72 2.21
C HIS A 268 -13.89 -10.21 3.49
N LEU A 269 -14.08 -9.48 4.59
CA LEU A 269 -13.39 -9.73 5.85
C LEU A 269 -13.78 -11.05 6.53
N MET A 270 -14.87 -11.68 6.09
CA MET A 270 -15.30 -13.00 6.60
C MET A 270 -14.47 -14.18 6.04
N HIS A 271 -13.53 -13.92 5.16
CA HIS A 271 -12.63 -14.93 4.57
C HIS A 271 -11.18 -14.79 5.06
N LEU A 272 -10.95 -13.96 6.07
CA LEU A 272 -9.66 -13.83 6.76
C LEU A 272 -9.63 -14.76 8.02
#